data_d8a517f15608f3f8625e006a03b9e762
#
_entry.id   d8a517f15608f3f8625e006a03b9e762
#
_cell.length_a   1.000
_cell.length_b   1.000
_cell.length_c   1.000
_cell.angle_alpha   90.00
_cell.angle_beta   90.00
_cell.angle_gamma   90.00
#
_symmetry.space_group_name_H-M   'P 1'
#
loop_
_entity.id
_entity.type
_entity.pdbx_description
1 polymer ?
#
loop_
_entity_poly.entity_id
_entity_poly.type
_entity_poly.pdbx_seq_one_letter_code
_entity_poly.pdbx_strand_id
1 'polypeptide(L)'
;MLRITIFIRLIFEVIVLQRISSVQPMRTPKTADFGFSFYAPYEAAVETAFLALCAARMQLEEESTPFAVRSMTFRLKSPASIRDKLTRRGLPQSAEGAAYLHDIAGLRVVLSSVEAVYRFADILRASPSWQFVCARDYIAVPKKSGYRSLHLVMLVPICRNGKSASVPVEIQLRTPAMDRWACVEHDLCYKPVKEA
;
A
#
# COMPACT_ATOMS: atom_id res chain seq x y z
N MET A 1 -11.37 -14.56 -22.54
CA MET A 1 -11.16 -13.45 -21.63
C MET A 1 -10.56 -13.85 -20.27
N LEU A 2 -11.09 -14.86 -19.57
CA LEU A 2 -10.61 -15.26 -18.23
C LEU A 2 -9.11 -15.67 -18.18
N ARG A 3 -8.63 -16.39 -19.21
CA ARG A 3 -7.22 -16.85 -19.29
C ARG A 3 -6.21 -15.70 -19.47
N ILE A 4 -6.57 -14.64 -20.18
CA ILE A 4 -5.71 -13.48 -20.41
C ILE A 4 -5.56 -12.68 -19.10
N THR A 5 -6.62 -12.53 -18.33
CA THR A 5 -6.61 -11.81 -17.05
C THR A 5 -5.75 -12.53 -16.00
N ILE A 6 -5.80 -13.88 -15.98
CA ILE A 6 -4.96 -14.69 -15.07
C ILE A 6 -3.48 -14.61 -15.51
N PHE A 7 -3.20 -14.64 -16.81
CA PHE A 7 -1.85 -14.56 -17.34
C PHE A 7 -1.20 -13.19 -17.10
N ILE A 8 -1.97 -12.10 -17.30
CA ILE A 8 -1.52 -10.72 -16.96
C ILE A 8 -1.28 -10.58 -15.45
N ARG A 9 -2.11 -11.19 -14.61
CA ARG A 9 -1.94 -11.19 -13.16
C ARG A 9 -0.69 -11.94 -12.72
N LEU A 10 -0.41 -13.10 -13.33
CA LEU A 10 0.81 -13.88 -13.07
C LEU A 10 2.08 -13.14 -13.53
N ILE A 11 2.08 -12.57 -14.73
CA ILE A 11 3.20 -11.75 -15.23
C ILE A 11 3.41 -10.53 -14.34
N PHE A 12 2.34 -9.88 -13.90
CA PHE A 12 2.40 -8.74 -13.00
C PHE A 12 3.01 -9.13 -11.64
N GLU A 13 2.61 -10.27 -11.06
CA GLU A 13 3.22 -10.78 -9.83
C GLU A 13 4.70 -11.14 -10.01
N VAL A 14 5.05 -11.75 -11.13
CA VAL A 14 6.46 -12.11 -11.44
C VAL A 14 7.33 -10.87 -11.63
N ILE A 15 6.87 -9.86 -12.37
CA ILE A 15 7.61 -8.60 -12.57
C ILE A 15 7.80 -7.85 -11.25
N VAL A 16 6.76 -7.82 -10.42
CA VAL A 16 6.82 -7.23 -9.08
C VAL A 16 7.80 -8.00 -8.20
N LEU A 17 7.76 -9.33 -8.22
CA LEU A 17 8.68 -10.19 -7.48
C LEU A 17 10.13 -10.03 -7.96
N GLN A 18 10.37 -9.94 -9.26
CA GLN A 18 11.72 -9.71 -9.80
C GLN A 18 12.29 -8.33 -9.44
N ARG A 19 11.48 -7.27 -9.44
CA ARG A 19 11.91 -5.94 -9.01
C ARG A 19 12.19 -5.85 -7.50
N ILE A 20 11.47 -6.62 -6.68
CA ILE A 20 11.69 -6.69 -5.24
C ILE A 20 12.86 -7.64 -4.91
N SER A 21 13.07 -8.72 -5.67
CA SER A 21 14.18 -9.65 -5.47
C SER A 21 15.56 -9.04 -5.75
N SER A 22 15.65 -7.96 -6.52
CA SER A 22 16.89 -7.22 -6.70
C SER A 22 17.28 -6.34 -5.48
N VAL A 23 16.31 -6.12 -4.57
CA VAL A 23 16.56 -5.49 -3.27
C VAL A 23 16.85 -6.61 -2.27
N GLN A 24 18.07 -6.72 -1.78
CA GLN A 24 18.42 -7.75 -0.78
C GLN A 24 17.49 -7.61 0.42
N PRO A 25 16.69 -8.64 0.77
CA PRO A 25 15.84 -8.58 1.94
C PRO A 25 16.74 -8.46 3.18
N MET A 26 16.38 -7.51 4.07
CA MET A 26 17.01 -7.48 5.39
C MET A 26 16.83 -8.86 6.03
N ARG A 27 17.91 -9.46 6.52
CA ARG A 27 17.87 -10.71 7.31
C ARG A 27 16.97 -10.47 8.52
N THR A 28 15.76 -11.01 8.46
CA THR A 28 14.76 -10.98 9.53
C THR A 28 14.91 -12.24 10.40
N PRO A 29 14.56 -12.18 11.68
CA PRO A 29 14.59 -13.36 12.55
C PRO A 29 13.69 -14.47 12.00
N LYS A 30 14.16 -15.73 12.11
CA LYS A 30 13.53 -16.94 11.55
C LYS A 30 12.21 -17.36 12.18
N THR A 31 11.70 -16.67 13.18
CA THR A 31 10.46 -17.01 13.90
C THR A 31 9.33 -16.03 13.57
N ALA A 32 8.11 -16.53 13.53
CA ALA A 32 6.88 -15.78 13.23
C ALA A 32 6.50 -14.71 14.27
N ASP A 33 7.48 -14.13 14.95
CA ASP A 33 7.26 -13.01 15.85
C ASP A 33 7.24 -11.70 15.05
N PHE A 34 6.04 -11.23 14.76
CA PHE A 34 5.80 -9.91 14.21
C PHE A 34 5.84 -8.86 15.33
N GLY A 35 6.93 -8.85 16.11
CA GLY A 35 7.20 -7.90 17.19
C GLY A 35 7.81 -6.59 16.69
N PHE A 36 8.27 -5.77 17.64
CA PHE A 36 8.85 -4.44 17.40
C PHE A 36 9.95 -4.43 16.32
N SER A 37 10.88 -5.38 16.36
CA SER A 37 11.98 -5.46 15.38
C SER A 37 11.52 -5.71 13.96
N PHE A 38 10.41 -6.44 13.78
CA PHE A 38 9.78 -6.68 12.49
C PHE A 38 9.16 -5.40 11.91
N TYR A 39 8.47 -4.61 12.74
CA TYR A 39 7.78 -3.40 12.28
C TYR A 39 8.69 -2.20 12.06
N ALA A 40 9.81 -2.13 12.75
CA ALA A 40 10.68 -0.95 12.71
C ALA A 40 11.10 -0.47 11.31
N PRO A 41 11.39 -1.30 10.30
CA PRO A 41 11.64 -0.83 8.93
C PRO A 41 10.38 -0.29 8.25
N TYR A 42 9.20 -0.84 8.55
CA TYR A 42 7.92 -0.37 8.01
C TYR A 42 7.50 0.97 8.61
N GLU A 43 7.77 1.19 9.92
CA GLU A 43 7.56 2.47 10.60
C GLU A 43 8.41 3.56 9.96
N ALA A 44 9.72 3.32 9.79
CA ALA A 44 10.62 4.26 9.13
C ALA A 44 10.19 4.57 7.69
N ALA A 45 9.69 3.57 6.96
CA ALA A 45 9.20 3.76 5.60
C ALA A 45 7.91 4.59 5.56
N VAL A 46 6.99 4.40 6.53
CA VAL A 46 5.77 5.20 6.66
C VAL A 46 6.11 6.66 6.94
N GLU A 47 7.04 6.94 7.86
CA GLU A 47 7.49 8.29 8.18
C GLU A 47 8.08 8.99 6.94
N THR A 48 9.02 8.32 6.26
CA THR A 48 9.63 8.83 5.03
C THR A 48 8.58 9.08 3.94
N ALA A 49 7.67 8.12 3.73
CA ALA A 49 6.60 8.24 2.74
C ALA A 49 5.61 9.36 3.08
N PHE A 50 5.30 9.57 4.36
CA PHE A 50 4.40 10.63 4.79
C PHE A 50 4.97 12.02 4.48
N LEU A 51 6.27 12.23 4.67
CA LEU A 51 6.95 13.49 4.29
C LEU A 51 6.87 13.72 2.77
N ALA A 52 7.08 12.68 1.96
CA ALA A 52 6.95 12.78 0.51
C ALA A 52 5.50 13.06 0.07
N LEU A 53 4.49 12.51 0.77
CA LEU A 53 3.09 12.86 0.54
C LEU A 53 2.78 14.31 0.89
N CYS A 54 3.39 14.87 1.94
CA CYS A 54 3.23 16.29 2.28
C CYS A 54 3.80 17.18 1.17
N ALA A 55 4.96 16.86 0.62
CA ALA A 55 5.54 17.59 -0.51
C ALA A 55 4.65 17.50 -1.77
N ALA A 56 4.15 16.30 -2.09
CA ALA A 56 3.23 16.09 -3.21
C ALA A 56 1.90 16.84 -3.03
N ARG A 57 1.40 16.94 -1.78
CA ARG A 57 0.23 17.77 -1.46
C ARG A 57 0.47 19.24 -1.77
N MET A 58 1.60 19.80 -1.34
CA MET A 58 1.94 21.19 -1.62
C MET A 58 1.98 21.45 -3.13
N GLN A 59 2.64 20.58 -3.89
CA GLN A 59 2.69 20.68 -5.35
C GLN A 59 1.29 20.62 -5.99
N LEU A 60 0.43 19.69 -5.58
CA LEU A 60 -0.94 19.59 -6.10
C LEU A 60 -1.77 20.84 -5.82
N GLU A 61 -1.64 21.40 -4.61
CA GLU A 61 -2.41 22.56 -4.18
C GLU A 61 -1.92 23.86 -4.84
N GLU A 62 -0.64 23.93 -5.23
CA GLU A 62 -0.09 25.02 -6.05
C GLU A 62 -0.56 24.95 -7.51
N GLU A 63 -0.60 23.74 -8.09
CA GLU A 63 -0.94 23.54 -9.50
C GLU A 63 -2.45 23.61 -9.81
N SER A 64 -3.33 23.29 -8.84
CA SER A 64 -4.73 23.01 -9.17
C SER A 64 -5.74 23.72 -8.28
N THR A 65 -5.99 23.18 -7.09
CA THR A 65 -7.10 23.62 -6.25
C THR A 65 -6.67 23.62 -4.79
N PRO A 66 -6.82 24.74 -4.08
CA PRO A 66 -6.63 24.78 -2.63
C PRO A 66 -7.50 23.69 -1.96
N PHE A 67 -6.92 23.02 -0.97
CA PHE A 67 -7.60 21.95 -0.22
C PHE A 67 -8.00 20.71 -1.04
N ALA A 68 -7.27 20.41 -2.11
CA ALA A 68 -7.49 19.18 -2.88
C ALA A 68 -7.34 17.92 -2.02
N VAL A 69 -6.43 17.91 -1.06
CA VAL A 69 -6.23 16.83 -0.09
C VAL A 69 -7.09 17.09 1.16
N ARG A 70 -8.01 16.17 1.46
CA ARG A 70 -8.93 16.24 2.61
C ARG A 70 -8.36 15.60 3.86
N SER A 71 -7.68 14.47 3.72
CA SER A 71 -7.02 13.79 4.83
C SER A 71 -5.89 12.89 4.35
N MET A 72 -4.91 12.68 5.21
CA MET A 72 -3.85 11.70 5.05
C MET A 72 -3.74 10.90 6.35
N THR A 73 -3.78 9.58 6.24
CA THR A 73 -3.65 8.66 7.37
C THR A 73 -2.71 7.53 7.02
N PHE A 74 -2.16 6.88 8.01
CA PHE A 74 -1.31 5.70 7.81
C PHE A 74 -1.73 4.58 8.76
N ARG A 75 -1.34 3.37 8.42
CA ARG A 75 -1.50 2.21 9.27
C ARG A 75 -0.40 1.18 9.00
N LEU A 76 -0.06 0.43 10.03
CA LEU A 76 0.65 -0.83 9.90
C LEU A 76 -0.36 -1.98 10.03
N LYS A 77 -0.19 -3.01 9.20
CA LYS A 77 -1.06 -4.18 9.23
C LYS A 77 -0.82 -4.97 10.51
N SER A 78 -1.88 -5.34 11.23
CA SER A 78 -1.75 -6.10 12.47
C SER A 78 -1.14 -7.49 12.24
N PRO A 79 -0.46 -8.08 13.24
CA PRO A 79 0.09 -9.43 13.16
C PRO A 79 -0.96 -10.47 12.76
N ALA A 80 -2.17 -10.37 13.28
CA ALA A 80 -3.28 -11.27 12.94
C ALA A 80 -3.65 -11.15 11.44
N SER A 81 -3.75 -9.92 10.91
CA SER A 81 -4.06 -9.67 9.50
C SER A 81 -2.92 -10.09 8.56
N ILE A 82 -1.65 -10.04 9.02
CA ILE A 82 -0.51 -10.57 8.27
C ILE A 82 -0.64 -12.08 8.17
N ARG A 83 -0.83 -12.78 9.28
CA ARG A 83 -0.98 -14.25 9.34
C ARG A 83 -2.13 -14.73 8.44
N ASP A 84 -3.31 -14.12 8.57
CA ASP A 84 -4.45 -14.44 7.72
C ASP A 84 -4.13 -14.27 6.22
N LYS A 85 -3.46 -13.20 5.85
CA LYS A 85 -3.09 -12.95 4.46
C LYS A 85 -2.04 -13.95 3.94
N LEU A 86 -1.07 -14.31 4.77
CA LEU A 86 -0.09 -15.36 4.44
C LEU A 86 -0.77 -16.70 4.19
N THR A 87 -1.69 -17.10 5.08
CA THR A 87 -2.49 -18.33 4.93
C THR A 87 -3.27 -18.32 3.62
N ARG A 88 -4.02 -17.25 3.33
CA ARG A 88 -4.80 -17.13 2.09
C ARG A 88 -3.96 -17.15 0.82
N ARG A 89 -2.68 -16.80 0.89
CA ARG A 89 -1.74 -16.81 -0.24
C ARG A 89 -0.88 -18.07 -0.31
N GLY A 90 -1.00 -18.98 0.65
CA GLY A 90 -0.13 -20.17 0.74
C GLY A 90 1.34 -19.82 1.01
N LEU A 91 1.61 -18.67 1.66
CA LEU A 91 2.96 -18.22 1.98
C LEU A 91 3.38 -18.69 3.38
N PRO A 92 4.69 -18.88 3.63
CA PRO A 92 5.20 -19.24 4.94
C PRO A 92 4.78 -18.24 6.03
N GLN A 93 4.43 -18.74 7.22
CA GLN A 93 4.09 -17.93 8.38
C GLN A 93 5.36 -17.41 9.06
N SER A 94 6.13 -16.62 8.33
CA SER A 94 7.43 -16.11 8.75
C SER A 94 7.66 -14.68 8.22
N ALA A 95 8.71 -14.03 8.67
CA ALA A 95 9.12 -12.71 8.18
C ALA A 95 9.50 -12.76 6.70
N GLU A 96 10.11 -13.85 6.22
CA GLU A 96 10.41 -14.07 4.81
C GLU A 96 9.12 -14.16 3.98
N GLY A 97 8.11 -14.89 4.45
CA GLY A 97 6.79 -14.92 3.80
C GLY A 97 6.13 -13.55 3.79
N ALA A 98 6.25 -12.80 4.89
CA ALA A 98 5.69 -11.44 4.99
C ALA A 98 6.36 -10.44 4.03
N ALA A 99 7.63 -10.65 3.63
CA ALA A 99 8.31 -9.81 2.66
C ALA A 99 7.62 -9.78 1.28
N TYR A 100 6.78 -10.78 0.97
CA TYR A 100 5.96 -10.81 -0.25
C TYR A 100 4.65 -10.00 -0.13
N LEU A 101 4.37 -9.40 1.03
CA LEU A 101 3.19 -8.56 1.24
C LEU A 101 3.57 -7.08 1.06
N HIS A 102 2.92 -6.40 0.12
CA HIS A 102 3.20 -4.99 -0.18
C HIS A 102 2.36 -4.01 0.65
N ASP A 103 1.48 -4.50 1.52
CA ASP A 103 0.51 -3.71 2.29
C ASP A 103 0.68 -3.86 3.82
N ILE A 104 1.88 -4.20 4.28
CA ILE A 104 2.23 -4.17 5.70
C ILE A 104 2.26 -2.72 6.17
N ALA A 105 2.96 -1.86 5.42
CA ALA A 105 2.89 -0.41 5.56
C ALA A 105 1.88 0.16 4.55
N GLY A 106 0.93 0.95 5.02
CA GLY A 106 -0.09 1.54 4.18
C GLY A 106 -0.35 3.00 4.54
N LEU A 107 -0.49 3.84 3.51
CA LEU A 107 -0.97 5.21 3.65
C LEU A 107 -2.28 5.35 2.88
N ARG A 108 -3.15 6.23 3.37
CA ARG A 108 -4.40 6.59 2.73
C ARG A 108 -4.47 8.10 2.56
N VAL A 109 -4.79 8.52 1.35
CA VAL A 109 -5.03 9.92 1.02
C VAL A 109 -6.44 10.06 0.48
N VAL A 110 -7.23 10.93 1.08
CA VAL A 110 -8.56 11.27 0.60
C VAL A 110 -8.48 12.61 -0.12
N LEU A 111 -8.88 12.62 -1.39
CA LEU A 111 -8.81 13.78 -2.28
C LEU A 111 -10.22 14.24 -2.67
N SER A 112 -10.37 15.51 -3.02
CA SER A 112 -11.65 16.17 -3.27
C SER A 112 -12.42 15.59 -4.45
N SER A 113 -11.74 15.08 -5.49
CA SER A 113 -12.34 14.58 -6.73
C SER A 113 -11.55 13.41 -7.33
N VAL A 114 -12.14 12.72 -8.30
CA VAL A 114 -11.47 11.66 -9.07
C VAL A 114 -10.30 12.22 -9.88
N GLU A 115 -10.46 13.41 -10.44
CA GLU A 115 -9.40 14.10 -11.18
C GLU A 115 -8.19 14.39 -10.26
N ALA A 116 -8.43 14.90 -9.05
CA ALA A 116 -7.39 15.12 -8.05
C ALA A 116 -6.69 13.81 -7.64
N VAL A 117 -7.41 12.67 -7.60
CA VAL A 117 -6.82 11.35 -7.33
C VAL A 117 -5.80 10.99 -8.40
N TYR A 118 -6.15 11.12 -9.68
CA TYR A 118 -5.23 10.78 -10.77
C TYR A 118 -4.07 11.76 -10.86
N ARG A 119 -4.33 13.07 -10.72
CA ARG A 119 -3.27 14.08 -10.71
C ARG A 119 -2.27 13.85 -9.59
N PHE A 120 -2.75 13.58 -8.38
CA PHE A 120 -1.91 13.25 -7.24
C PHE A 120 -1.09 11.98 -7.48
N ALA A 121 -1.69 10.96 -8.08
CA ALA A 121 -0.99 9.73 -8.45
C ALA A 121 0.16 9.98 -9.44
N ASP A 122 -0.01 10.90 -10.40
CA ASP A 122 1.04 11.25 -11.35
C ASP A 122 2.20 11.99 -10.68
N ILE A 123 1.91 12.92 -9.75
CA ILE A 123 2.92 13.57 -8.92
C ILE A 123 3.71 12.53 -8.11
N LEU A 124 3.02 11.57 -7.48
CA LEU A 124 3.67 10.52 -6.70
C LEU A 124 4.57 9.62 -7.57
N ARG A 125 4.14 9.28 -8.78
CA ARG A 125 4.93 8.45 -9.71
C ARG A 125 6.18 9.16 -10.21
N ALA A 126 6.11 10.48 -10.38
CA ALA A 126 7.22 11.31 -10.83
C ALA A 126 8.21 11.67 -9.70
N SER A 127 7.84 11.45 -8.43
CA SER A 127 8.65 11.83 -7.29
C SER A 127 9.96 11.02 -7.22
N PRO A 128 11.11 11.67 -7.03
CA PRO A 128 12.40 10.99 -6.83
C PRO A 128 12.55 10.36 -5.43
N SER A 129 11.62 10.63 -4.51
CA SER A 129 11.69 10.15 -3.11
C SER A 129 11.52 8.64 -2.96
N TRP A 130 11.07 7.95 -4.01
CA TRP A 130 10.80 6.51 -4.03
C TRP A 130 10.80 5.94 -5.44
N GLN A 131 10.75 4.61 -5.53
CA GLN A 131 10.57 3.92 -6.81
C GLN A 131 9.13 3.43 -6.94
N PHE A 132 8.44 3.83 -8.01
CA PHE A 132 7.13 3.26 -8.36
C PHE A 132 7.29 1.80 -8.79
N VAL A 133 6.48 0.91 -8.22
CA VAL A 133 6.46 -0.53 -8.54
C VAL A 133 5.28 -0.87 -9.42
N CYS A 134 4.06 -0.58 -8.95
CA CYS A 134 2.84 -0.94 -9.65
C CYS A 134 1.62 -0.15 -9.16
N ALA A 135 0.55 -0.20 -9.95
CA ALA A 135 -0.75 0.34 -9.58
C ALA A 135 -1.87 -0.69 -9.76
N ARG A 136 -2.92 -0.57 -8.94
CA ARG A 136 -4.21 -1.24 -9.12
C ARG A 136 -5.31 -0.21 -9.11
N ASP A 137 -5.93 -0.02 -10.27
CA ASP A 137 -6.97 0.98 -10.44
C ASP A 137 -8.37 0.34 -10.28
N TYR A 138 -8.87 0.39 -9.04
CA TYR A 138 -10.23 0.00 -8.72
C TYR A 138 -11.25 1.14 -8.93
N ILE A 139 -10.81 2.31 -9.41
CA ILE A 139 -11.72 3.37 -9.85
C ILE A 139 -12.22 3.03 -11.24
N ALA A 140 -11.30 2.72 -12.16
CA ALA A 140 -11.61 2.33 -13.53
C ALA A 140 -12.26 0.93 -13.58
N VAL A 141 -11.77 -0.03 -12.77
CA VAL A 141 -12.30 -1.40 -12.70
C VAL A 141 -12.66 -1.75 -11.25
N PRO A 142 -13.88 -1.40 -10.78
CA PRO A 142 -14.32 -1.66 -9.43
C PRO A 142 -14.36 -3.14 -9.06
N LYS A 143 -14.19 -3.45 -7.78
CA LYS A 143 -14.43 -4.80 -7.29
C LYS A 143 -15.91 -5.16 -7.36
N LYS A 144 -16.24 -6.46 -7.30
CA LYS A 144 -17.64 -6.94 -7.27
C LYS A 144 -18.46 -6.35 -6.13
N SER A 145 -17.82 -6.00 -5.01
CA SER A 145 -18.43 -5.32 -3.86
C SER A 145 -18.76 -3.84 -4.11
N GLY A 146 -18.39 -3.27 -5.25
CA GLY A 146 -18.48 -1.84 -5.51
C GLY A 146 -17.31 -1.03 -4.94
N TYR A 147 -16.32 -1.66 -4.31
CA TYR A 147 -15.14 -0.98 -3.78
C TYR A 147 -14.35 -0.27 -4.89
N ARG A 148 -14.01 0.99 -4.64
CA ARG A 148 -13.22 1.85 -5.53
C ARG A 148 -12.06 2.48 -4.76
N SER A 149 -10.88 2.50 -5.36
CA SER A 149 -9.67 3.17 -4.87
C SER A 149 -8.58 3.04 -5.93
N LEU A 150 -7.69 3.98 -6.05
CA LEU A 150 -6.43 3.79 -6.78
C LEU A 150 -5.35 3.40 -5.77
N HIS A 151 -4.75 2.22 -5.95
CA HIS A 151 -3.67 1.71 -5.12
C HIS A 151 -2.35 1.85 -5.87
N LEU A 152 -1.36 2.45 -5.24
CA LEU A 152 0.01 2.52 -5.72
C LEU A 152 0.91 1.75 -4.75
N VAL A 153 1.88 1.02 -5.26
CA VAL A 153 2.96 0.41 -4.46
C VAL A 153 4.24 1.13 -4.79
N MET A 154 4.88 1.67 -3.76
CA MET A 154 6.16 2.36 -3.83
C MET A 154 7.22 1.62 -3.03
N LEU A 155 8.45 1.56 -3.52
CA LEU A 155 9.62 1.18 -2.72
C LEU A 155 10.21 2.44 -2.11
N VAL A 156 10.08 2.57 -0.81
CA VAL A 156 10.53 3.72 -0.03
C VAL A 156 11.92 3.43 0.53
N PRO A 157 12.92 4.25 0.21
CA PRO A 157 14.26 4.08 0.76
C PRO A 157 14.26 4.43 2.25
N ILE A 158 14.91 3.59 3.04
CA ILE A 158 15.17 3.83 4.46
C ILE A 158 16.65 3.65 4.75
N CYS A 159 17.16 4.36 5.74
CA CYS A 159 18.50 4.14 6.29
C CYS A 159 18.37 3.76 7.76
N ARG A 160 18.87 2.59 8.13
CA ARG A 160 18.83 2.10 9.51
C ARG A 160 20.15 1.45 9.89
N ASN A 161 20.73 1.88 11.01
CA ASN A 161 22.03 1.38 11.49
C ASN A 161 23.14 1.43 10.40
N GLY A 162 23.17 2.54 9.61
CA GLY A 162 24.13 2.71 8.52
C GLY A 162 23.89 1.81 7.29
N LYS A 163 22.77 1.07 7.24
CA LYS A 163 22.41 0.23 6.10
C LYS A 163 21.21 0.83 5.36
N SER A 164 21.35 0.95 4.05
CA SER A 164 20.25 1.35 3.17
C SER A 164 19.42 0.12 2.79
N ALA A 165 18.10 0.28 2.82
CA ALA A 165 17.13 -0.72 2.36
C ALA A 165 15.95 0.00 1.70
N SER A 166 15.11 -0.75 0.98
CA SER A 166 13.84 -0.22 0.45
C SER A 166 12.69 -1.08 0.94
N VAL A 167 11.62 -0.44 1.37
CA VAL A 167 10.44 -1.08 1.96
C VAL A 167 9.22 -0.80 1.09
N PRO A 168 8.41 -1.82 0.73
CA PRO A 168 7.18 -1.60 0.00
C PRO A 168 6.15 -0.91 0.88
N VAL A 169 5.54 0.14 0.34
CA VAL A 169 4.46 0.90 0.97
C VAL A 169 3.30 0.99 0.00
N GLU A 170 2.10 0.60 0.42
CA GLU A 170 0.87 0.77 -0.35
C GLU A 170 0.26 2.13 -0.06
N ILE A 171 0.01 2.92 -1.11
CA ILE A 171 -0.69 4.21 -1.01
C ILE A 171 -2.07 4.04 -1.63
N GLN A 172 -3.12 4.27 -0.85
CA GLN A 172 -4.52 4.20 -1.27
C GLN A 172 -5.07 5.60 -1.48
N LEU A 173 -5.40 5.93 -2.74
CA LEU A 173 -5.98 7.22 -3.11
C LEU A 173 -7.47 7.05 -3.33
N ARG A 174 -8.29 7.90 -2.69
CA ARG A 174 -9.76 7.81 -2.68
C ARG A 174 -10.39 9.18 -2.70
N THR A 175 -11.65 9.26 -3.14
CA THR A 175 -12.53 10.37 -2.82
C THR A 175 -13.24 10.14 -1.48
N PRO A 176 -13.89 11.15 -0.87
CA PRO A 176 -14.65 10.96 0.37
C PRO A 176 -15.77 9.89 0.26
N ALA A 177 -16.41 9.80 -0.91
CA ALA A 177 -17.44 8.77 -1.15
C ALA A 177 -16.82 7.36 -1.19
N MET A 178 -15.68 7.18 -1.87
CA MET A 178 -14.96 5.92 -1.93
C MET A 178 -14.42 5.49 -0.56
N ASP A 179 -13.97 6.45 0.24
CA ASP A 179 -13.44 6.15 1.58
C ASP A 179 -14.58 5.73 2.53
N ARG A 180 -15.71 6.42 2.50
CA ARG A 180 -16.91 6.00 3.25
C ARG A 180 -17.37 4.59 2.87
N TRP A 181 -17.45 4.28 1.57
CA TRP A 181 -17.81 2.94 1.10
C TRP A 181 -16.86 1.87 1.62
N ALA A 182 -15.55 2.14 1.55
CA ALA A 182 -14.54 1.21 2.03
C ALA A 182 -14.60 0.95 3.55
N CYS A 183 -15.01 1.94 4.35
CA CYS A 183 -15.26 1.76 5.78
C CYS A 183 -16.47 0.85 6.02
N VAL A 184 -17.58 1.09 5.32
CA VAL A 184 -18.79 0.26 5.41
C VAL A 184 -18.51 -1.18 4.97
N GLU A 185 -17.83 -1.38 3.82
CA GLU A 185 -17.45 -2.71 3.33
C GLU A 185 -16.57 -3.45 4.36
N HIS A 186 -15.61 -2.77 4.95
CA HIS A 186 -14.73 -3.35 5.96
C HIS A 186 -15.52 -3.79 7.20
N ASP A 187 -16.45 -2.97 7.68
CA ASP A 187 -17.26 -3.28 8.86
C ASP A 187 -18.23 -4.44 8.60
N LEU A 188 -18.79 -4.54 7.41
CA LEU A 188 -19.68 -5.63 7.02
C LEU A 188 -18.96 -6.95 6.76
N CYS A 189 -17.75 -6.90 6.19
CA CYS A 189 -17.03 -8.10 5.75
C CYS A 189 -16.04 -8.65 6.78
N TYR A 190 -15.60 -7.84 7.75
CA TYR A 190 -14.48 -8.19 8.66
C TYR A 190 -14.81 -8.17 10.14
N LYS A 191 -15.97 -7.64 10.55
CA LYS A 191 -16.45 -7.85 11.92
C LYS A 191 -17.32 -9.11 11.93
N PRO A 192 -16.93 -10.17 12.67
CA PRO A 192 -17.88 -11.24 12.93
C PRO A 192 -19.08 -10.63 13.65
N VAL A 193 -20.28 -10.95 13.17
CA VAL A 193 -21.51 -10.68 13.90
C VAL A 193 -21.32 -11.30 15.28
N LYS A 194 -21.20 -10.49 16.32
CA LYS A 194 -21.32 -10.98 17.69
C LYS A 194 -22.76 -11.44 17.81
N GLU A 195 -22.95 -12.76 17.72
CA GLU A 195 -24.22 -13.36 18.17
C GLU A 195 -24.44 -12.94 19.61
N ALA A 196 -25.62 -12.37 19.86
CA ALA A 196 -26.07 -11.94 21.18
C ALA A 196 -26.46 -13.16 22.02
#